data_d2f78fb4d1e477f3c4b1dca3c593a931
#
_entry.id   d2f78fb4d1e477f3c4b1dca3c593a931
#
_cell.length_a   1.000
_cell.length_b   1.000
_cell.length_c   1.000
_cell.angle_alpha   90.00
_cell.angle_beta   90.00
_cell.angle_gamma   90.00
#
_symmetry.space_group_name_H-M   'P 1'
#
loop_
_entity.id
_entity.type
_entity.pdbx_description
1 polymer ?
#
loop_
_entity_poly.entity_id
_entity_poly.type
_entity_poly.pdbx_seq_one_letter_code
_entity_poly.pdbx_strand_id
1 'polypeptide(L)'
;MTLRYLTAGETHGPQLTAIIEGLPSNLHLDFEALNYELARRQKGYGRGRRMQIEKDIASIVGGVRHGYTTGAPVAVVVENNDWTHWRNIMNIEPVEGTDEEKRRVHRPRPGHADLNGGLKYNLKDLRNVLERSSARETAVRVAVGAIAKQFLSHFGIKIGGQVKRIGEIEAPPHQLSLDELIEITEQSSVRVADKATEQKMEEYIDRIKKEGDSIGGIVECIVEGVPVGLGSHVQYDRKLDGRIAQAVMSINAFKGVEIGIGFEAGTLPGSQVHDEIMYSEERGYYRASNRLGGFEGGMTNGMPLVVRGVMKPIPTLYKPLQSIDIDTKEPFTAQVERSDACAVPAASVVLEHVVAWEVAKAFLEKFGGDSIEEVERNYKGYLAQLEAY
;
A
#
# COMPACT_ATOMS: atom_id res chain seq x y z
N MET A 1 -9.03 -17.05 14.86
CA MET A 1 -9.54 -15.66 14.65
C MET A 1 -9.18 -15.17 13.25
N THR A 2 -9.98 -14.32 12.62
CA THR A 2 -9.63 -13.76 11.31
C THR A 2 -9.02 -12.38 11.52
N LEU A 3 -7.77 -12.18 11.06
CA LEU A 3 -7.12 -10.88 11.09
C LEU A 3 -7.87 -9.91 10.16
N ARG A 4 -8.34 -8.78 10.69
CA ARG A 4 -9.05 -7.74 9.95
C ARG A 4 -8.78 -6.36 10.50
N TYR A 5 -9.01 -5.33 9.71
CA TYR A 5 -8.99 -3.94 10.18
C TYR A 5 -10.11 -3.12 9.54
N LEU A 6 -10.44 -2.03 10.19
CA LEU A 6 -11.34 -0.99 9.72
C LEU A 6 -10.64 0.35 9.83
N THR A 7 -10.80 1.23 8.83
CA THR A 7 -10.26 2.59 8.85
C THR A 7 -11.38 3.63 8.83
N ALA A 8 -11.14 4.74 9.49
CA ALA A 8 -12.03 5.91 9.53
C ALA A 8 -11.21 7.20 9.46
N GLY A 9 -11.89 8.32 9.21
CA GLY A 9 -11.30 9.65 9.16
C GLY A 9 -11.18 10.22 7.75
N GLU A 10 -11.12 11.54 7.69
CA GLU A 10 -11.05 12.36 6.49
C GLU A 10 -9.68 13.03 6.38
N THR A 11 -9.30 13.42 5.16
CA THR A 11 -8.00 14.05 4.88
C THR A 11 -7.72 15.29 5.72
N HIS A 12 -8.73 16.14 5.88
CA HIS A 12 -8.63 17.38 6.65
C HIS A 12 -9.48 17.33 7.93
N GLY A 13 -9.94 16.13 8.35
CA GLY A 13 -10.53 15.89 9.65
C GLY A 13 -9.46 15.89 10.76
N PRO A 14 -9.84 15.70 12.03
CA PRO A 14 -8.92 15.77 13.16
C PRO A 14 -7.83 14.68 13.12
N GLN A 15 -8.16 13.50 12.63
CA GLN A 15 -7.28 12.34 12.63
C GLN A 15 -7.76 11.26 11.67
N LEU A 16 -6.85 10.31 11.37
CA LEU A 16 -7.18 9.02 10.78
C LEU A 16 -7.10 7.96 11.88
N THR A 17 -8.00 6.99 11.84
CA THR A 17 -8.07 5.93 12.85
C THR A 17 -8.14 4.57 12.16
N ALA A 18 -7.47 3.57 12.74
CA ALA A 18 -7.69 2.16 12.42
C ALA A 18 -7.96 1.36 13.68
N ILE A 19 -8.80 0.33 13.53
CA ILE A 19 -8.99 -0.71 14.53
C ILE A 19 -8.59 -2.03 13.89
N ILE A 20 -7.63 -2.72 14.51
CA ILE A 20 -7.12 -4.02 14.07
C ILE A 20 -7.61 -5.07 15.05
N GLU A 21 -8.21 -6.13 14.54
CA GLU A 21 -8.67 -7.28 15.33
C GLU A 21 -8.02 -8.57 14.84
N GLY A 22 -7.72 -9.47 15.75
CA GLY A 22 -7.18 -10.80 15.46
C GLY A 22 -5.64 -10.89 15.50
N LEU A 23 -4.96 -9.89 16.06
CA LEU A 23 -3.53 -10.02 16.38
C LEU A 23 -3.35 -10.94 17.61
N PRO A 24 -2.40 -11.89 17.58
CA PRO A 24 -2.09 -12.70 18.75
C PRO A 24 -1.54 -11.83 19.89
N SER A 25 -1.77 -12.25 21.14
CA SER A 25 -1.15 -11.63 22.31
C SER A 25 0.37 -11.87 22.32
N ASN A 26 1.08 -11.07 23.11
CA ASN A 26 2.53 -11.14 23.31
C ASN A 26 3.38 -10.80 22.08
N LEU A 27 2.80 -10.26 21.01
CA LEU A 27 3.59 -9.67 19.93
C LEU A 27 4.22 -8.38 20.43
N HIS A 28 5.55 -8.31 20.42
CA HIS A 28 6.27 -7.07 20.71
C HIS A 28 6.13 -6.08 19.53
N LEU A 29 5.75 -4.84 19.82
CA LEU A 29 5.67 -3.76 18.84
C LEU A 29 6.73 -2.70 19.12
N ASP A 30 7.55 -2.44 18.10
CA ASP A 30 8.50 -1.34 18.05
C ASP A 30 7.82 -0.10 17.46
N PHE A 31 7.59 0.91 18.29
CA PHE A 31 6.92 2.15 17.89
C PHE A 31 7.82 3.05 17.02
N GLU A 32 9.14 2.98 17.17
CA GLU A 32 10.07 3.72 16.32
C GLU A 32 10.07 3.13 14.91
N ALA A 33 10.13 1.82 14.79
CA ALA A 33 10.00 1.12 13.50
C ALA A 33 8.65 1.39 12.83
N LEU A 34 7.54 1.41 13.59
CA LEU A 34 6.22 1.77 13.07
C LEU A 34 6.22 3.18 12.48
N ASN A 35 6.76 4.16 13.22
CA ASN A 35 6.80 5.56 12.78
C ASN A 35 7.82 5.79 11.66
N TYR A 36 8.88 4.99 11.59
CA TYR A 36 9.79 4.99 10.46
C TYR A 36 9.09 4.64 9.15
N GLU A 37 8.19 3.65 9.14
CA GLU A 37 7.41 3.28 7.95
C GLU A 37 6.49 4.42 7.47
N LEU A 38 5.89 5.16 8.40
CA LEU A 38 5.12 6.37 8.05
C LEU A 38 6.01 7.46 7.45
N ALA A 39 7.21 7.66 8.01
CA ALA A 39 8.18 8.61 7.48
C ALA A 39 8.65 8.20 6.06
N ARG A 40 8.86 6.90 5.79
CA ARG A 40 9.16 6.38 4.45
C ARG A 40 8.08 6.76 3.43
N ARG A 41 6.80 6.59 3.79
CA ARG A 41 5.67 6.96 2.94
C ARG A 41 5.65 8.44 2.59
N GLN A 42 6.15 9.31 3.46
CA GLN A 42 6.15 10.75 3.25
C GLN A 42 7.29 11.24 2.36
N LYS A 43 8.34 10.43 2.16
CA LYS A 43 9.46 10.72 1.27
C LYS A 43 9.05 10.61 -0.21
N GLY A 44 9.91 11.06 -1.08
CA GLY A 44 9.83 10.89 -2.54
C GLY A 44 9.90 12.20 -3.31
N TYR A 45 10.58 12.15 -4.46
CA TYR A 45 10.68 13.27 -5.39
C TYR A 45 9.33 13.56 -6.06
N GLY A 46 9.06 14.83 -6.37
CA GLY A 46 7.79 15.23 -6.99
C GLY A 46 6.65 15.52 -6.01
N ARG A 47 6.91 15.40 -4.68
CA ARG A 47 5.93 15.71 -3.62
C ARG A 47 5.72 17.21 -3.47
N GLY A 48 4.48 17.59 -3.13
CA GLY A 48 4.09 18.98 -2.88
C GLY A 48 4.60 19.51 -1.52
N ARG A 49 4.53 20.84 -1.35
CA ARG A 49 4.97 21.53 -0.11
C ARG A 49 4.26 21.05 1.16
N ARG A 50 3.07 20.48 1.04
CA ARG A 50 2.30 19.94 2.17
C ARG A 50 3.09 18.89 2.95
N MET A 51 3.87 18.06 2.26
CA MET A 51 4.67 16.98 2.87
C MET A 51 5.82 17.49 3.75
N GLN A 52 6.17 18.77 3.64
CA GLN A 52 7.17 19.41 4.52
C GLN A 52 6.57 19.81 5.87
N ILE A 53 5.25 19.98 5.95
CA ILE A 53 4.52 20.40 7.14
C ILE A 53 3.99 19.20 7.93
N GLU A 54 3.53 18.17 7.24
CA GLU A 54 2.96 16.97 7.86
C GLU A 54 4.07 15.96 8.21
N LYS A 55 4.19 15.68 9.51
CA LYS A 55 4.94 14.51 10.00
C LYS A 55 3.91 13.54 10.56
N ASP A 56 3.63 12.48 9.79
CA ASP A 56 2.72 11.43 10.24
C ASP A 56 3.37 10.65 11.38
N ILE A 57 2.71 10.65 12.51
CA ILE A 57 3.07 9.86 13.68
C ILE A 57 1.85 9.04 14.05
N ALA A 58 2.02 7.72 14.13
CA ALA A 58 1.01 6.82 14.62
C ALA A 58 1.12 6.65 16.13
N SER A 59 0.01 6.82 16.81
CA SER A 59 -0.14 6.53 18.23
C SER A 59 -1.04 5.31 18.40
N ILE A 60 -0.61 4.34 19.22
CA ILE A 60 -1.45 3.21 19.62
C ILE A 60 -2.15 3.59 20.91
N VAL A 61 -3.49 3.60 20.89
CA VAL A 61 -4.32 4.06 22.01
C VAL A 61 -5.12 2.95 22.67
N GLY A 62 -4.96 1.70 22.23
CA GLY A 62 -5.61 0.53 22.81
C GLY A 62 -5.04 -0.78 22.29
N GLY A 63 -5.24 -1.88 23.02
CA GLY A 63 -4.84 -3.25 22.62
C GLY A 63 -3.37 -3.60 22.84
N VAL A 64 -2.57 -2.68 23.37
CA VAL A 64 -1.14 -2.87 23.65
C VAL A 64 -0.81 -2.40 25.06
N ARG A 65 0.02 -3.12 25.78
CA ARG A 65 0.52 -2.75 27.10
C ARG A 65 2.01 -3.07 27.24
N HIS A 66 2.81 -2.09 27.69
CA HIS A 66 4.27 -2.24 27.82
C HIS A 66 4.97 -2.76 26.55
N GLY A 67 4.49 -2.32 25.36
CA GLY A 67 5.06 -2.74 24.08
C GLY A 67 4.55 -4.08 23.54
N TYR A 68 3.66 -4.78 24.25
CA TYR A 68 3.14 -6.10 23.83
C TYR A 68 1.64 -6.03 23.57
N THR A 69 1.19 -6.69 22.49
CA THR A 69 -0.23 -6.90 22.22
C THR A 69 -0.89 -7.74 23.32
N THR A 70 -2.18 -7.51 23.55
CA THR A 70 -2.95 -8.19 24.61
C THR A 70 -3.97 -9.19 24.07
N GLY A 71 -4.06 -9.38 22.74
CA GLY A 71 -5.13 -10.12 22.07
C GLY A 71 -6.42 -9.31 21.90
N ALA A 72 -6.53 -8.15 22.53
CA ALA A 72 -7.64 -7.21 22.33
C ALA A 72 -7.45 -6.44 21.01
N PRO A 73 -8.53 -5.82 20.45
CA PRO A 73 -8.40 -4.96 19.30
C PRO A 73 -7.39 -3.84 19.53
N VAL A 74 -6.47 -3.66 18.55
CA VAL A 74 -5.48 -2.59 18.58
C VAL A 74 -6.04 -1.36 17.88
N ALA A 75 -6.10 -0.23 18.59
CA ALA A 75 -6.53 1.04 18.04
C ALA A 75 -5.34 1.93 17.72
N VAL A 76 -5.24 2.36 16.46
CA VAL A 76 -4.17 3.20 15.93
C VAL A 76 -4.76 4.53 15.46
N VAL A 77 -4.10 5.62 15.82
CA VAL A 77 -4.49 6.99 15.45
C VAL A 77 -3.31 7.70 14.79
N VAL A 78 -3.59 8.41 13.70
CA VAL A 78 -2.66 9.34 13.05
C VAL A 78 -3.32 10.72 13.02
N GLU A 79 -2.82 11.65 13.81
CA GLU A 79 -3.35 13.01 13.88
C GLU A 79 -3.07 13.80 12.59
N ASN A 80 -3.98 14.70 12.25
CA ASN A 80 -3.81 15.63 11.14
C ASN A 80 -3.33 16.98 11.63
N ASN A 81 -2.07 17.30 11.43
CA ASN A 81 -1.47 18.57 11.87
C ASN A 81 -2.13 19.81 11.22
N ASP A 82 -2.71 19.65 10.03
CA ASP A 82 -3.42 20.72 9.31
C ASP A 82 -4.86 20.97 9.83
N TRP A 83 -5.34 20.17 10.77
CA TRP A 83 -6.69 20.27 11.35
C TRP A 83 -7.04 21.67 11.85
N THR A 84 -6.10 22.37 12.43
CA THR A 84 -6.32 23.72 12.95
C THR A 84 -6.82 24.71 11.91
N HIS A 85 -6.42 24.55 10.64
CA HIS A 85 -6.85 25.37 9.50
C HIS A 85 -8.18 24.93 8.88
N TRP A 86 -8.66 23.74 9.25
CA TRP A 86 -9.84 23.12 8.70
C TRP A 86 -10.99 22.98 9.68
N ARG A 87 -10.76 23.30 10.96
CA ARG A 87 -11.72 23.11 12.04
C ARG A 87 -13.12 23.63 11.72
N ASN A 88 -13.23 24.84 11.14
CA ASN A 88 -14.53 25.43 10.81
C ASN A 88 -15.19 24.82 9.56
N ILE A 89 -14.42 24.14 8.70
CA ILE A 89 -14.92 23.53 7.46
C ILE A 89 -15.27 22.06 7.67
N MET A 90 -14.48 21.33 8.46
CA MET A 90 -14.60 19.88 8.65
C MET A 90 -15.04 19.50 10.06
N ASN A 91 -15.61 20.45 10.82
CA ASN A 91 -16.09 20.14 12.16
C ASN A 91 -17.24 19.13 12.12
N ILE A 92 -17.32 18.27 13.14
CA ILE A 92 -18.38 17.27 13.27
C ILE A 92 -19.71 17.96 13.65
N GLU A 93 -19.63 18.97 14.53
CA GLU A 93 -20.77 19.75 14.95
C GLU A 93 -20.93 21.00 14.09
N PRO A 94 -22.17 21.49 13.88
CA PRO A 94 -22.41 22.75 13.20
C PRO A 94 -21.64 23.91 13.86
N VAL A 95 -21.01 24.76 13.06
CA VAL A 95 -20.30 25.95 13.55
C VAL A 95 -21.06 27.18 13.09
N GLU A 96 -21.58 27.97 14.04
CA GLU A 96 -22.30 29.22 13.73
C GLU A 96 -21.41 30.20 12.96
N GLY A 97 -21.97 30.86 11.94
CA GLY A 97 -21.27 31.84 11.12
C GLY A 97 -20.27 31.23 10.13
N THR A 98 -20.24 29.92 9.96
CA THR A 98 -19.45 29.29 8.90
C THR A 98 -20.14 29.52 7.55
N ASP A 99 -19.38 30.04 6.59
CA ASP A 99 -19.80 30.11 5.20
C ASP A 99 -19.69 28.69 4.59
N GLU A 100 -20.82 27.99 4.47
CA GLU A 100 -20.92 26.63 3.94
C GLU A 100 -20.43 26.52 2.50
N GLU A 101 -20.50 27.61 1.71
CA GLU A 101 -19.98 27.66 0.35
C GLU A 101 -18.44 27.75 0.34
N LYS A 102 -17.83 28.12 1.44
CA LYS A 102 -16.37 28.21 1.54
C LYS A 102 -15.75 26.82 1.44
N ARG A 103 -14.93 26.65 0.41
CA ARG A 103 -14.27 25.35 0.09
C ARG A 103 -15.23 24.25 -0.34
N ARG A 104 -16.49 24.54 -0.66
CA ARG A 104 -17.39 23.60 -1.30
C ARG A 104 -16.81 23.12 -2.63
N VAL A 105 -16.94 21.81 -2.92
CA VAL A 105 -16.50 21.22 -4.18
C VAL A 105 -17.72 20.87 -5.02
N HIS A 106 -17.91 21.61 -6.12
CA HIS A 106 -19.03 21.43 -7.05
C HIS A 106 -18.56 21.16 -8.50
N ARG A 107 -17.25 21.15 -8.75
CA ARG A 107 -16.62 20.88 -10.05
C ARG A 107 -15.78 19.62 -9.95
N PRO A 108 -16.36 18.46 -10.26
CA PRO A 108 -15.68 17.18 -10.05
C PRO A 108 -14.45 17.03 -10.94
N ARG A 109 -13.43 16.38 -10.43
CA ARG A 109 -12.20 16.08 -11.15
C ARG A 109 -12.35 14.80 -11.98
N PRO A 110 -12.06 14.83 -13.29
CA PRO A 110 -11.99 13.63 -14.10
C PRO A 110 -10.99 12.61 -13.50
N GLY A 111 -11.41 11.34 -13.44
CA GLY A 111 -10.58 10.27 -12.88
C GLY A 111 -10.51 10.21 -11.34
N HIS A 112 -11.26 11.07 -10.62
CA HIS A 112 -11.43 11.01 -9.17
C HIS A 112 -12.81 10.46 -8.78
N ALA A 113 -13.01 10.16 -7.49
CA ALA A 113 -14.29 9.66 -6.99
C ALA A 113 -15.40 10.71 -6.88
N ASP A 114 -15.08 11.99 -7.04
CA ASP A 114 -15.93 13.13 -6.72
C ASP A 114 -17.37 12.98 -7.25
N LEU A 115 -17.56 12.89 -8.56
CA LEU A 115 -18.88 12.80 -9.15
C LEU A 115 -19.59 11.49 -8.80
N ASN A 116 -18.89 10.35 -8.94
CA ASN A 116 -19.48 9.04 -8.71
C ASN A 116 -19.90 8.87 -7.25
N GLY A 117 -19.09 9.36 -6.31
CA GLY A 117 -19.41 9.36 -4.89
C GLY A 117 -20.58 10.29 -4.56
N GLY A 118 -20.58 11.50 -5.13
CA GLY A 118 -21.70 12.43 -4.98
C GLY A 118 -23.03 11.84 -5.45
N LEU A 119 -23.04 11.23 -6.63
CA LEU A 119 -24.22 10.55 -7.18
C LEU A 119 -24.65 9.35 -6.33
N LYS A 120 -23.70 8.48 -5.93
CA LYS A 120 -23.98 7.26 -5.17
C LYS A 120 -24.59 7.55 -3.80
N TYR A 121 -24.02 8.53 -3.09
CA TYR A 121 -24.42 8.87 -1.71
C TYR A 121 -25.35 10.08 -1.62
N ASN A 122 -25.79 10.62 -2.76
CA ASN A 122 -26.65 11.82 -2.87
C ASN A 122 -26.07 13.05 -2.14
N LEU A 123 -24.76 13.27 -2.28
CA LEU A 123 -24.06 14.37 -1.65
C LEU A 123 -23.98 15.56 -2.62
N LYS A 124 -24.38 16.76 -2.17
CA LYS A 124 -24.37 18.00 -2.95
C LYS A 124 -23.05 18.77 -2.84
N ASP A 125 -22.32 18.57 -1.75
CA ASP A 125 -20.93 18.98 -1.62
C ASP A 125 -20.02 17.77 -1.86
N LEU A 126 -19.30 17.79 -2.99
CA LEU A 126 -18.37 16.72 -3.36
C LEU A 126 -17.11 16.70 -2.48
N ARG A 127 -16.93 17.70 -1.60
CA ARG A 127 -15.87 17.67 -0.58
C ARG A 127 -16.02 16.45 0.34
N ASN A 128 -17.22 16.07 0.70
CA ASN A 128 -17.46 14.87 1.52
C ASN A 128 -16.93 13.58 0.87
N VAL A 129 -16.96 13.52 -0.46
CA VAL A 129 -16.36 12.40 -1.21
C VAL A 129 -14.84 12.55 -1.28
N LEU A 130 -14.36 13.76 -1.60
CA LEU A 130 -12.93 14.06 -1.73
C LEU A 130 -12.16 13.72 -0.47
N GLU A 131 -12.67 14.12 0.68
CA GLU A 131 -12.02 13.97 1.98
C GLU A 131 -11.75 12.49 2.33
N ARG A 132 -12.70 11.61 2.06
CA ARG A 132 -12.54 10.17 2.34
C ARG A 132 -11.81 9.41 1.24
N SER A 133 -11.94 9.82 -0.04
CA SER A 133 -11.33 9.14 -1.18
C SER A 133 -9.88 9.55 -1.45
N SER A 134 -9.36 10.50 -0.72
CA SER A 134 -8.00 10.99 -0.85
C SER A 134 -6.96 9.93 -0.44
N ALA A 135 -5.80 9.98 -1.10
CA ALA A 135 -4.65 9.12 -0.77
C ALA A 135 -4.07 9.34 0.65
N ARG A 136 -4.54 10.37 1.38
CA ARG A 136 -4.22 10.58 2.80
C ARG A 136 -4.60 9.36 3.67
N GLU A 137 -5.69 8.67 3.32
CA GLU A 137 -6.15 7.45 3.97
C GLU A 137 -5.06 6.36 4.01
N THR A 138 -4.15 6.33 3.04
CA THR A 138 -3.07 5.35 3.03
C THR A 138 -2.07 5.52 4.19
N ALA A 139 -2.06 6.65 4.89
CA ALA A 139 -1.21 6.82 6.08
C ALA A 139 -1.57 5.81 7.17
N VAL A 140 -2.85 5.67 7.49
CA VAL A 140 -3.30 4.71 8.49
C VAL A 140 -3.18 3.26 7.98
N ARG A 141 -3.31 3.02 6.65
CA ARG A 141 -3.05 1.69 6.07
C ARG A 141 -1.58 1.30 6.17
N VAL A 142 -0.66 2.25 6.05
CA VAL A 142 0.77 2.02 6.28
C VAL A 142 1.02 1.69 7.75
N ALA A 143 0.39 2.38 8.70
CA ALA A 143 0.51 2.05 10.12
C ALA A 143 0.02 0.62 10.43
N VAL A 144 -1.12 0.22 9.85
CA VAL A 144 -1.65 -1.15 9.96
C VAL A 144 -0.67 -2.17 9.35
N GLY A 145 -0.18 -1.90 8.14
CA GLY A 145 0.79 -2.77 7.46
C GLY A 145 2.15 -2.83 8.14
N ALA A 146 2.58 -1.76 8.84
CA ALA A 146 3.80 -1.75 9.65
C ALA A 146 3.72 -2.74 10.83
N ILE A 147 2.56 -2.83 11.47
CA ILE A 147 2.31 -3.85 12.51
C ILE A 147 2.37 -5.26 11.89
N ALA A 148 1.78 -5.44 10.70
CA ALA A 148 1.86 -6.72 9.98
C ALA A 148 3.31 -7.07 9.58
N LYS A 149 4.12 -6.10 9.14
CA LYS A 149 5.55 -6.32 8.85
C LYS A 149 6.31 -6.77 10.11
N GLN A 150 6.05 -6.16 11.26
CA GLN A 150 6.68 -6.58 12.53
C GLN A 150 6.27 -7.99 12.93
N PHE A 151 4.99 -8.34 12.78
CA PHE A 151 4.52 -9.71 12.98
C PHE A 151 5.24 -10.70 12.05
N LEU A 152 5.32 -10.41 10.77
CA LEU A 152 5.97 -11.27 9.78
C LEU A 152 7.50 -11.37 10.00
N SER A 153 8.15 -10.28 10.38
CA SER A 153 9.57 -10.25 10.72
C SER A 153 9.92 -11.17 11.89
N HIS A 154 9.01 -11.32 12.85
CA HIS A 154 9.16 -12.29 13.96
C HIS A 154 9.33 -13.74 13.46
N PHE A 155 8.78 -14.05 12.30
CA PHE A 155 8.89 -15.37 11.63
C PHE A 155 9.95 -15.39 10.51
N GLY A 156 10.82 -14.39 10.43
CA GLY A 156 11.89 -14.32 9.44
C GLY A 156 11.44 -13.91 8.03
N ILE A 157 10.20 -13.43 7.87
CA ILE A 157 9.68 -12.96 6.60
C ILE A 157 10.05 -11.50 6.40
N LYS A 158 10.75 -11.19 5.29
CA LYS A 158 11.22 -9.86 4.92
C LYS A 158 10.41 -9.29 3.78
N ILE A 159 10.18 -7.98 3.79
CA ILE A 159 9.39 -7.27 2.77
C ILE A 159 10.11 -5.99 2.38
N GLY A 160 10.29 -5.80 1.08
CA GLY A 160 10.84 -4.59 0.51
C GLY A 160 10.19 -4.25 -0.82
N GLY A 161 10.41 -3.02 -1.28
CA GLY A 161 9.81 -2.56 -2.53
C GLY A 161 10.66 -1.53 -3.26
N GLN A 162 10.39 -1.38 -4.53
CA GLN A 162 11.06 -0.45 -5.43
C GLN A 162 10.10 0.16 -6.44
N VAL A 163 10.54 1.23 -7.07
CA VAL A 163 9.91 1.77 -8.28
C VAL A 163 10.53 1.09 -9.49
N LYS A 164 9.68 0.53 -10.36
CA LYS A 164 10.10 -0.08 -11.63
C LYS A 164 10.03 0.88 -12.80
N ARG A 165 9.07 1.84 -12.76
CA ARG A 165 8.86 2.77 -13.86
C ARG A 165 8.21 4.06 -13.37
N ILE A 166 8.63 5.20 -13.90
CA ILE A 166 7.91 6.47 -13.82
C ILE A 166 7.72 6.99 -15.24
N GLY A 167 6.45 7.08 -15.67
CA GLY A 167 6.11 7.40 -17.05
C GLY A 167 6.78 6.48 -18.06
N GLU A 168 7.62 7.03 -18.91
CA GLU A 168 8.38 6.29 -19.93
C GLU A 168 9.73 5.76 -19.43
N ILE A 169 10.21 6.20 -18.27
CA ILE A 169 11.52 5.83 -17.74
C ILE A 169 11.38 4.55 -16.91
N GLU A 170 11.99 3.48 -17.38
CA GLU A 170 12.01 2.16 -16.74
C GLU A 170 13.36 1.86 -16.09
N ALA A 171 13.32 1.27 -14.90
CA ALA A 171 14.49 0.80 -14.20
C ALA A 171 15.03 -0.49 -14.85
N PRO A 172 16.34 -0.61 -15.05
CA PRO A 172 16.93 -1.84 -15.58
C PRO A 172 16.72 -3.02 -14.59
N PRO A 173 16.73 -4.26 -15.08
CA PRO A 173 16.78 -5.44 -14.21
C PRO A 173 18.09 -5.46 -13.40
N HIS A 174 18.03 -6.01 -12.20
CA HIS A 174 19.18 -6.17 -11.30
C HIS A 174 19.16 -7.57 -10.65
N GLN A 175 20.29 -7.95 -10.04
CA GLN A 175 20.45 -9.21 -9.31
C GLN A 175 20.77 -8.96 -7.82
N LEU A 176 20.29 -7.85 -7.27
CA LEU A 176 20.46 -7.51 -5.85
C LEU A 176 19.65 -8.48 -4.98
N SER A 177 20.20 -8.84 -3.84
CA SER A 177 19.42 -9.43 -2.75
C SER A 177 18.39 -8.44 -2.24
N LEU A 178 17.36 -8.91 -1.52
CA LEU A 178 16.33 -8.04 -0.99
C LEU A 178 16.90 -7.02 0.02
N ASP A 179 17.89 -7.43 0.83
CA ASP A 179 18.53 -6.55 1.80
C ASP A 179 19.30 -5.40 1.09
N GLU A 180 20.09 -5.71 0.04
CA GLU A 180 20.77 -4.71 -0.78
C GLU A 180 19.77 -3.79 -1.50
N LEU A 181 18.68 -4.36 -2.02
CA LEU A 181 17.63 -3.59 -2.68
C LEU A 181 16.98 -2.58 -1.72
N ILE A 182 16.65 -3.01 -0.51
CA ILE A 182 16.06 -2.14 0.53
C ILE A 182 17.05 -1.02 0.86
N GLU A 183 18.32 -1.33 1.12
CA GLU A 183 19.32 -0.33 1.46
C GLU A 183 19.46 0.74 0.37
N ILE A 184 19.59 0.34 -0.89
CA ILE A 184 19.77 1.26 -2.01
C ILE A 184 18.49 2.09 -2.25
N THR A 185 17.32 1.47 -2.24
CA THR A 185 16.06 2.18 -2.52
C THR A 185 15.69 3.16 -1.42
N GLU A 186 16.06 2.92 -0.16
CA GLU A 186 15.86 3.89 0.92
C GLU A 186 16.72 5.15 0.80
N GLN A 187 17.85 5.07 0.08
CA GLN A 187 18.72 6.21 -0.20
C GLN A 187 18.30 6.96 -1.47
N SER A 188 17.49 6.36 -2.34
CA SER A 188 17.02 6.96 -3.58
C SER A 188 15.79 7.84 -3.36
N SER A 189 15.80 9.05 -3.93
CA SER A 189 14.68 9.99 -3.89
C SER A 189 13.42 9.49 -4.60
N VAL A 190 13.58 8.60 -5.57
CA VAL A 190 12.49 7.95 -6.34
C VAL A 190 12.37 6.45 -6.07
N ARG A 191 13.14 5.91 -5.11
CA ARG A 191 13.13 4.50 -4.70
C ARG A 191 13.47 3.52 -5.84
N VAL A 192 14.45 3.85 -6.64
CA VAL A 192 15.00 3.00 -7.71
C VAL A 192 16.40 2.53 -7.36
N ALA A 193 16.78 1.33 -7.80
CA ALA A 193 18.07 0.74 -7.48
C ALA A 193 19.24 1.30 -8.33
N ASP A 194 18.94 1.91 -9.47
CA ASP A 194 19.95 2.42 -10.41
C ASP A 194 20.06 3.96 -10.36
N LYS A 195 21.25 4.46 -10.03
CA LYS A 195 21.50 5.90 -9.86
C LYS A 195 21.31 6.72 -11.13
N ALA A 196 21.68 6.17 -12.29
CA ALA A 196 21.50 6.86 -13.57
C ALA A 196 20.01 6.96 -13.94
N THR A 197 19.22 5.95 -13.60
CA THR A 197 17.77 5.96 -13.77
C THR A 197 17.09 6.92 -12.78
N GLU A 198 17.57 7.01 -11.53
CA GLU A 198 17.09 8.00 -10.56
C GLU A 198 17.13 9.40 -11.14
N GLN A 199 18.27 9.82 -11.67
CA GLN A 199 18.42 11.16 -12.25
C GLN A 199 17.46 11.39 -13.42
N LYS A 200 17.29 10.41 -14.33
CA LYS A 200 16.36 10.51 -15.45
C LYS A 200 14.91 10.65 -14.99
N MET A 201 14.53 9.90 -13.93
CA MET A 201 13.18 9.99 -13.36
C MET A 201 12.94 11.36 -12.71
N GLU A 202 13.91 11.92 -11.99
CA GLU A 202 13.82 13.27 -11.43
C GLU A 202 13.64 14.34 -12.50
N GLU A 203 14.47 14.33 -13.53
CA GLU A 203 14.39 15.24 -14.68
C GLU A 203 13.03 15.12 -15.40
N TYR A 204 12.52 13.90 -15.52
CA TYR A 204 11.21 13.65 -16.13
C TYR A 204 10.07 14.21 -15.29
N ILE A 205 10.10 13.98 -13.96
CA ILE A 205 9.11 14.54 -13.02
C ILE A 205 9.12 16.08 -13.07
N ASP A 206 10.29 16.70 -13.12
CA ASP A 206 10.41 18.16 -13.19
C ASP A 206 9.85 18.73 -14.50
N ARG A 207 10.04 18.03 -15.62
CA ARG A 207 9.43 18.39 -16.91
C ARG A 207 7.90 18.38 -16.81
N ILE A 208 7.32 17.28 -16.33
CA ILE A 208 5.87 17.11 -16.16
C ILE A 208 5.31 18.17 -15.22
N LYS A 209 5.99 18.45 -14.11
CA LYS A 209 5.57 19.48 -13.15
C LYS A 209 5.56 20.88 -13.77
N LYS A 210 6.54 21.23 -14.61
CA LYS A 210 6.59 22.51 -15.35
C LYS A 210 5.43 22.64 -16.33
N GLU A 211 4.98 21.53 -16.91
CA GLU A 211 3.82 21.49 -17.81
C GLU A 211 2.47 21.58 -17.07
N GLY A 212 2.48 21.57 -15.74
CA GLY A 212 1.28 21.60 -14.91
C GLY A 212 0.52 20.26 -14.87
N ASP A 213 1.21 19.16 -15.20
CA ASP A 213 0.66 17.84 -15.32
C ASP A 213 1.12 16.92 -14.14
N SER A 214 0.68 15.67 -14.14
CA SER A 214 1.07 14.64 -13.20
C SER A 214 1.46 13.35 -13.93
N ILE A 215 2.24 12.50 -13.27
CA ILE A 215 2.73 11.25 -13.86
C ILE A 215 2.54 10.08 -12.90
N GLY A 216 2.19 8.93 -13.46
CA GLY A 216 2.09 7.64 -12.79
C GLY A 216 3.31 6.75 -13.04
N GLY A 217 3.23 5.51 -12.59
CA GLY A 217 4.31 4.56 -12.75
C GLY A 217 3.98 3.17 -12.26
N ILE A 218 4.99 2.31 -12.20
CA ILE A 218 4.90 0.92 -11.75
C ILE A 218 5.79 0.75 -10.53
N VAL A 219 5.25 0.15 -9.49
CA VAL A 219 5.93 -0.20 -8.25
C VAL A 219 5.94 -1.71 -8.05
N GLU A 220 6.96 -2.22 -7.37
CA GLU A 220 7.14 -3.64 -7.10
C GLU A 220 7.38 -3.87 -5.61
N CYS A 221 6.77 -4.92 -5.08
CA CYS A 221 6.99 -5.43 -3.74
C CYS A 221 7.52 -6.87 -3.84
N ILE A 222 8.55 -7.17 -3.05
CA ILE A 222 9.16 -8.48 -2.93
C ILE A 222 9.01 -8.94 -1.47
N VAL A 223 8.59 -10.20 -1.28
CA VAL A 223 8.48 -10.83 0.04
C VAL A 223 9.31 -12.10 0.05
N GLU A 224 10.27 -12.20 0.95
CA GLU A 224 11.13 -13.38 1.15
C GLU A 224 10.85 -14.08 2.47
N GLY A 225 11.21 -15.36 2.56
CA GLY A 225 11.05 -16.17 3.77
C GLY A 225 9.63 -16.72 3.99
N VAL A 226 8.75 -16.57 3.00
CA VAL A 226 7.37 -17.07 3.10
C VAL A 226 7.37 -18.59 2.97
N PRO A 227 6.75 -19.34 3.92
CA PRO A 227 6.66 -20.79 3.81
C PRO A 227 5.78 -21.23 2.63
N VAL A 228 5.99 -22.44 2.17
CA VAL A 228 5.07 -23.10 1.21
C VAL A 228 3.68 -23.20 1.81
N GLY A 229 2.64 -22.99 1.00
CA GLY A 229 1.26 -23.34 1.35
C GLY A 229 0.48 -22.25 2.10
N LEU A 230 0.86 -20.97 2.04
CA LEU A 230 -0.06 -19.88 2.37
C LEU A 230 -1.06 -19.68 1.22
N GLY A 231 -2.33 -19.45 1.54
CA GLY A 231 -3.41 -19.49 0.56
C GLY A 231 -3.91 -20.91 0.30
N SER A 232 -4.80 -21.09 -0.68
CA SER A 232 -5.37 -22.40 -0.98
C SER A 232 -5.87 -22.47 -2.43
N HIS A 233 -5.70 -23.63 -3.06
CA HIS A 233 -6.28 -23.96 -4.39
C HIS A 233 -7.73 -24.45 -4.29
N VAL A 234 -8.18 -24.81 -3.08
CA VAL A 234 -9.44 -25.51 -2.86
C VAL A 234 -10.67 -24.67 -3.23
N GLN A 235 -10.58 -23.33 -3.05
CA GLN A 235 -11.65 -22.40 -3.36
C GLN A 235 -11.09 -21.08 -3.90
N TYR A 236 -11.80 -20.43 -4.82
CA TYR A 236 -11.33 -19.25 -5.54
C TYR A 236 -11.01 -18.06 -4.62
N ASP A 237 -11.80 -17.84 -3.57
CA ASP A 237 -11.67 -16.74 -2.60
C ASP A 237 -10.56 -16.98 -1.54
N ARG A 238 -9.96 -18.18 -1.54
CA ARG A 238 -8.83 -18.54 -0.70
C ARG A 238 -7.47 -18.43 -1.39
N LYS A 239 -7.47 -18.16 -2.69
CA LYS A 239 -6.25 -17.94 -3.46
C LYS A 239 -5.56 -16.66 -2.98
N LEU A 240 -4.31 -16.78 -2.50
CA LEU A 240 -3.62 -15.64 -1.91
C LEU A 240 -3.20 -14.61 -2.95
N ASP A 241 -2.77 -15.01 -4.14
CA ASP A 241 -2.50 -14.12 -5.27
C ASP A 241 -3.72 -13.28 -5.64
N GLY A 242 -4.92 -13.89 -5.69
CA GLY A 242 -6.18 -13.19 -5.92
C GLY A 242 -6.52 -12.19 -4.81
N ARG A 243 -6.27 -12.53 -3.54
CA ARG A 243 -6.49 -11.64 -2.38
C ARG A 243 -5.51 -10.47 -2.38
N ILE A 244 -4.23 -10.72 -2.67
CA ILE A 244 -3.22 -9.69 -2.83
C ILE A 244 -3.60 -8.75 -3.99
N ALA A 245 -4.03 -9.30 -5.15
CA ALA A 245 -4.46 -8.50 -6.27
C ALA A 245 -5.64 -7.57 -5.92
N GLN A 246 -6.65 -8.08 -5.19
CA GLN A 246 -7.75 -7.26 -4.67
C GLN A 246 -7.27 -6.14 -3.75
N ALA A 247 -6.39 -6.46 -2.81
CA ALA A 247 -5.85 -5.51 -1.85
C ALA A 247 -5.03 -4.42 -2.55
N VAL A 248 -4.19 -4.78 -3.52
CA VAL A 248 -3.39 -3.84 -4.32
C VAL A 248 -4.28 -2.95 -5.18
N MET A 249 -5.31 -3.50 -5.84
CA MET A 249 -6.27 -2.71 -6.60
C MET A 249 -7.09 -1.74 -5.73
N SER A 250 -7.17 -1.96 -4.43
CA SER A 250 -7.82 -1.06 -3.48
C SER A 250 -6.97 0.16 -3.10
N ILE A 251 -5.69 0.19 -3.46
CA ILE A 251 -4.83 1.35 -3.23
C ILE A 251 -5.29 2.50 -4.13
N ASN A 252 -5.36 3.71 -3.57
CA ASN A 252 -5.77 4.90 -4.31
C ASN A 252 -4.92 5.08 -5.59
N ALA A 253 -5.59 5.34 -6.70
CA ALA A 253 -5.02 5.50 -8.05
C ALA A 253 -4.42 4.24 -8.71
N PHE A 254 -4.43 3.07 -8.09
CA PHE A 254 -3.99 1.84 -8.74
C PHE A 254 -4.99 1.39 -9.80
N LYS A 255 -4.48 0.86 -10.95
CA LYS A 255 -5.25 0.46 -12.13
C LYS A 255 -4.84 -0.88 -12.72
N GLY A 256 -3.86 -1.55 -12.15
CA GLY A 256 -3.44 -2.88 -12.57
C GLY A 256 -2.54 -3.52 -11.53
N VAL A 257 -2.50 -4.84 -11.59
CA VAL A 257 -1.68 -5.70 -10.73
C VAL A 257 -1.07 -6.79 -11.60
N GLU A 258 0.19 -7.11 -11.32
CA GLU A 258 0.89 -8.25 -11.91
C GLU A 258 1.52 -9.09 -10.80
N ILE A 259 1.55 -10.40 -11.02
CA ILE A 259 2.26 -11.36 -10.18
C ILE A 259 3.38 -12.00 -11.03
N GLY A 260 4.61 -11.99 -10.53
CA GLY A 260 5.77 -12.48 -11.27
C GLY A 260 5.99 -11.70 -12.57
N ILE A 261 6.10 -12.41 -13.72
CA ILE A 261 6.25 -11.78 -15.04
C ILE A 261 4.92 -11.21 -15.57
N GLY A 262 3.79 -11.43 -14.87
CA GLY A 262 2.51 -10.79 -15.17
C GLY A 262 2.03 -10.99 -16.60
N PHE A 263 1.74 -9.89 -17.31
CA PHE A 263 1.22 -9.93 -18.68
C PHE A 263 2.21 -10.49 -19.70
N GLU A 264 3.53 -10.47 -19.42
CA GLU A 264 4.53 -11.08 -20.28
C GLU A 264 4.30 -12.58 -20.47
N ALA A 265 3.76 -13.28 -19.45
CA ALA A 265 3.43 -14.70 -19.52
C ALA A 265 2.49 -15.04 -20.71
N GLY A 266 1.65 -14.10 -21.13
CA GLY A 266 0.76 -14.28 -22.29
C GLY A 266 1.46 -14.22 -23.65
N THR A 267 2.72 -13.82 -23.70
CA THR A 267 3.52 -13.69 -24.93
C THR A 267 4.52 -14.84 -25.12
N LEU A 268 4.69 -15.67 -24.12
CA LEU A 268 5.72 -16.73 -24.08
C LEU A 268 5.10 -18.13 -24.14
N PRO A 269 5.80 -19.10 -24.73
CA PRO A 269 5.44 -20.52 -24.63
C PRO A 269 5.48 -21.01 -23.18
N GLY A 270 4.63 -21.97 -22.82
CA GLY A 270 4.55 -22.50 -21.44
C GLY A 270 5.89 -22.97 -20.86
N SER A 271 6.75 -23.59 -21.68
CA SER A 271 8.10 -24.02 -21.27
C SER A 271 9.03 -22.86 -20.87
N GLN A 272 8.71 -21.62 -21.26
CA GLN A 272 9.46 -20.41 -20.89
C GLN A 272 8.79 -19.64 -19.74
N VAL A 273 7.60 -20.04 -19.30
CA VAL A 273 6.85 -19.41 -18.21
C VAL A 273 6.91 -20.22 -16.92
N HIS A 274 6.66 -21.54 -17.02
CA HIS A 274 6.57 -22.38 -15.83
C HIS A 274 7.92 -22.61 -15.18
N ASP A 275 7.96 -22.47 -13.84
CA ASP A 275 9.16 -22.66 -13.03
C ASP A 275 9.34 -24.16 -12.74
N GLU A 276 10.45 -24.72 -13.23
CA GLU A 276 10.77 -26.15 -13.07
C GLU A 276 10.97 -26.49 -11.58
N ILE A 277 10.43 -27.65 -11.16
CA ILE A 277 10.50 -28.13 -9.80
C ILE A 277 11.80 -28.95 -9.64
N MET A 278 12.59 -28.56 -8.64
CA MET A 278 13.87 -29.16 -8.30
C MET A 278 13.84 -29.68 -6.86
N TYR A 279 14.74 -30.58 -6.55
CA TYR A 279 14.95 -31.10 -5.20
C TYR A 279 16.44 -31.22 -4.88
N SER A 280 16.82 -30.88 -3.66
CA SER A 280 18.11 -31.24 -3.07
C SER A 280 17.95 -31.54 -1.58
N GLU A 281 18.83 -32.36 -1.02
CA GLU A 281 18.77 -32.69 0.42
C GLU A 281 18.89 -31.45 1.33
N GLU A 282 19.65 -30.46 0.90
CA GLU A 282 19.85 -29.21 1.65
C GLU A 282 18.65 -28.27 1.61
N ARG A 283 17.96 -28.17 0.44
CA ARG A 283 16.90 -27.18 0.19
C ARG A 283 15.49 -27.77 0.18
N GLY A 284 15.37 -29.10 0.16
CA GLY A 284 14.09 -29.74 -0.14
C GLY A 284 13.59 -29.43 -1.55
N TYR A 285 12.29 -29.24 -1.73
CA TYR A 285 11.70 -28.85 -3.00
C TYR A 285 11.81 -27.33 -3.22
N TYR A 286 12.34 -26.93 -4.37
CA TYR A 286 12.46 -25.52 -4.78
C TYR A 286 12.18 -25.35 -6.28
N ARG A 287 12.20 -24.13 -6.77
CA ARG A 287 12.03 -23.80 -8.19
C ARG A 287 13.34 -23.31 -8.80
N ALA A 288 13.61 -23.71 -10.06
CA ALA A 288 14.80 -23.31 -10.80
C ALA A 288 14.76 -21.82 -11.22
N SER A 289 13.56 -21.27 -11.32
CA SER A 289 13.28 -19.86 -11.65
C SER A 289 12.11 -19.35 -10.83
N ASN A 290 11.75 -18.08 -10.94
CA ASN A 290 10.63 -17.48 -10.20
C ASN A 290 9.79 -16.57 -11.10
N ARG A 291 9.45 -17.03 -12.29
CA ARG A 291 8.63 -16.28 -13.25
C ARG A 291 7.20 -16.11 -12.80
N LEU A 292 6.67 -17.12 -12.08
CA LEU A 292 5.33 -17.09 -11.51
C LEU A 292 5.24 -16.27 -10.20
N GLY A 293 6.35 -15.65 -9.77
CA GLY A 293 6.36 -14.72 -8.63
C GLY A 293 6.00 -15.35 -7.29
N GLY A 294 6.39 -16.61 -7.07
CA GLY A 294 6.21 -17.30 -5.78
C GLY A 294 4.84 -17.96 -5.57
N PHE A 295 3.97 -17.97 -6.59
CA PHE A 295 2.62 -18.51 -6.49
C PHE A 295 2.34 -19.62 -7.51
N GLU A 296 1.73 -20.69 -7.04
CA GLU A 296 1.19 -21.77 -7.87
C GLU A 296 -0.19 -22.17 -7.33
N GLY A 297 -1.20 -22.16 -8.18
CA GLY A 297 -2.57 -22.50 -7.81
C GLY A 297 -3.19 -21.61 -6.70
N GLY A 298 -2.68 -20.40 -6.51
CA GLY A 298 -3.12 -19.48 -5.46
C GLY A 298 -2.46 -19.72 -4.09
N MET A 299 -1.40 -20.54 -4.06
CA MET A 299 -0.63 -20.84 -2.86
C MET A 299 0.83 -20.39 -3.03
N THR A 300 1.48 -20.03 -1.93
CA THR A 300 2.93 -19.80 -1.93
C THR A 300 3.69 -21.10 -2.15
N ASN A 301 4.80 -21.04 -2.89
CA ASN A 301 5.63 -22.19 -3.23
C ASN A 301 7.03 -22.16 -2.59
N GLY A 302 7.28 -21.24 -1.65
CA GLY A 302 8.56 -21.07 -0.95
C GLY A 302 9.56 -20.17 -1.68
N MET A 303 9.26 -19.73 -2.91
CA MET A 303 10.05 -18.73 -3.63
C MET A 303 9.63 -17.32 -3.19
N PRO A 304 10.46 -16.28 -3.43
CA PRO A 304 10.07 -14.90 -3.17
C PRO A 304 8.75 -14.53 -3.86
N LEU A 305 7.85 -13.86 -3.13
CA LEU A 305 6.65 -13.31 -3.75
C LEU A 305 7.02 -12.02 -4.48
N VAL A 306 6.60 -11.89 -5.74
CA VAL A 306 6.85 -10.70 -6.57
C VAL A 306 5.51 -10.14 -7.04
N VAL A 307 5.17 -8.97 -6.53
CA VAL A 307 3.90 -8.29 -6.80
C VAL A 307 4.18 -6.90 -7.37
N ARG A 308 3.58 -6.57 -8.51
CA ARG A 308 3.65 -5.23 -9.11
C ARG A 308 2.29 -4.58 -9.15
N GLY A 309 2.30 -3.25 -9.02
CA GLY A 309 1.10 -2.45 -9.19
C GLY A 309 1.36 -1.24 -10.05
N VAL A 310 0.40 -0.88 -10.90
CA VAL A 310 0.46 0.34 -11.70
C VAL A 310 -0.42 1.43 -11.08
N MET A 311 0.20 2.56 -10.78
CA MET A 311 -0.47 3.77 -10.33
C MET A 311 -0.68 4.71 -11.52
N LYS A 312 -1.94 5.09 -11.80
CA LYS A 312 -2.23 6.15 -12.77
C LYS A 312 -1.77 7.51 -12.26
N PRO A 313 -1.60 8.52 -13.14
CA PRO A 313 -1.35 9.90 -12.73
C PRO A 313 -2.40 10.41 -11.74
N ILE A 314 -1.98 11.34 -10.88
CA ILE A 314 -2.87 11.99 -9.91
C ILE A 314 -3.90 12.86 -10.69
N PRO A 315 -5.20 12.77 -10.39
CA PRO A 315 -6.24 13.42 -11.19
C PRO A 315 -6.36 14.93 -10.94
N THR A 316 -5.64 15.50 -10.00
CA THR A 316 -5.60 16.94 -9.77
C THR A 316 -4.44 17.54 -10.54
N LEU A 317 -4.75 18.35 -11.55
CA LEU A 317 -3.79 18.94 -12.47
C LEU A 317 -3.80 20.46 -12.34
N TYR A 318 -2.64 21.12 -12.42
CA TYR A 318 -2.54 22.57 -12.58
C TYR A 318 -2.90 23.02 -14.01
N LYS A 319 -2.93 22.07 -14.94
CA LYS A 319 -3.52 22.20 -16.29
C LYS A 319 -4.88 21.48 -16.26
N PRO A 320 -5.96 22.12 -15.76
CA PRO A 320 -7.19 21.42 -15.46
C PRO A 320 -7.90 20.92 -16.72
N LEU A 321 -8.45 19.70 -16.61
CA LEU A 321 -9.26 19.09 -17.65
C LEU A 321 -10.68 19.68 -17.66
N GLN A 322 -11.41 19.43 -18.76
CA GLN A 322 -12.81 19.76 -18.87
C GLN A 322 -13.65 19.00 -17.84
N SER A 323 -14.57 19.69 -17.22
CA SER A 323 -15.54 19.15 -16.27
C SER A 323 -16.88 19.89 -16.43
N ILE A 324 -17.76 19.74 -15.46
CA ILE A 324 -19.02 20.44 -15.34
C ILE A 324 -19.18 21.03 -13.94
N ASP A 325 -19.98 22.03 -13.81
CA ASP A 325 -20.54 22.47 -12.54
C ASP A 325 -21.78 21.63 -12.24
N ILE A 326 -21.82 20.94 -11.09
CA ILE A 326 -22.92 20.01 -10.76
C ILE A 326 -24.24 20.72 -10.45
N ASP A 327 -24.21 21.98 -10.10
CA ASP A 327 -25.42 22.79 -9.81
C ASP A 327 -26.05 23.32 -11.10
N THR A 328 -25.27 24.02 -11.93
CA THR A 328 -25.76 24.66 -13.15
C THR A 328 -25.82 23.71 -14.36
N LYS A 329 -25.06 22.60 -14.36
CA LYS A 329 -24.85 21.66 -15.46
C LYS A 329 -24.06 22.25 -16.65
N GLU A 330 -23.50 23.44 -16.47
CA GLU A 330 -22.71 24.09 -17.50
C GLU A 330 -21.28 23.52 -17.55
N PRO A 331 -20.66 23.47 -18.73
CA PRO A 331 -19.26 23.11 -18.88
C PRO A 331 -18.35 24.04 -18.09
N PHE A 332 -17.40 23.47 -17.38
CA PHE A 332 -16.39 24.17 -16.60
C PHE A 332 -15.06 23.42 -16.56
N THR A 333 -14.00 24.06 -16.06
CA THR A 333 -12.75 23.38 -15.75
C THR A 333 -12.85 22.66 -14.41
N ALA A 334 -12.18 21.51 -14.30
CA ALA A 334 -12.12 20.74 -13.07
C ALA A 334 -11.53 21.55 -11.90
N GLN A 335 -11.97 21.24 -10.68
CA GLN A 335 -11.43 21.82 -9.46
C GLN A 335 -9.92 21.59 -9.37
N VAL A 336 -9.15 22.64 -9.08
CA VAL A 336 -7.72 22.56 -8.82
C VAL A 336 -7.49 22.56 -7.31
N GLU A 337 -6.90 21.51 -6.80
CA GLU A 337 -6.46 21.39 -5.41
C GLU A 337 -4.93 21.30 -5.37
N ARG A 338 -4.32 21.51 -4.21
CA ARG A 338 -2.87 21.29 -4.06
C ARG A 338 -2.56 19.81 -4.27
N SER A 339 -1.63 19.51 -5.17
CA SER A 339 -1.30 18.14 -5.55
C SER A 339 0.20 17.96 -5.79
N ASP A 340 0.61 16.69 -5.69
CA ASP A 340 1.94 16.21 -6.09
C ASP A 340 1.97 16.09 -7.63
N ALA A 341 3.14 16.26 -8.25
CA ALA A 341 3.33 15.93 -9.66
C ALA A 341 3.53 14.41 -9.84
N CYS A 342 4.14 13.75 -8.86
CA CYS A 342 4.36 12.32 -8.82
C CYS A 342 4.23 11.80 -7.38
N ALA A 343 3.51 10.71 -7.19
CA ALA A 343 3.41 10.02 -5.90
C ALA A 343 3.85 8.53 -5.97
N VAL A 344 4.47 8.13 -7.08
CA VAL A 344 4.91 6.74 -7.32
C VAL A 344 5.89 6.25 -6.25
N PRO A 345 6.90 7.04 -5.79
CA PRO A 345 7.79 6.58 -4.71
C PRO A 345 7.03 6.26 -3.42
N ALA A 346 6.09 7.09 -3.01
CA ALA A 346 5.25 6.83 -1.83
C ALA A 346 4.33 5.61 -2.04
N ALA A 347 3.82 5.42 -3.26
CA ALA A 347 2.97 4.28 -3.60
C ALA A 347 3.70 2.95 -3.46
N SER A 348 5.04 2.89 -3.67
CA SER A 348 5.83 1.68 -3.43
C SER A 348 5.83 1.28 -1.96
N VAL A 349 5.92 2.24 -1.06
CA VAL A 349 5.82 2.00 0.39
C VAL A 349 4.42 1.51 0.77
N VAL A 350 3.37 2.13 0.22
CA VAL A 350 1.99 1.68 0.47
C VAL A 350 1.77 0.25 -0.02
N LEU A 351 2.34 -0.11 -1.19
CA LEU A 351 2.26 -1.47 -1.74
C LEU A 351 2.88 -2.49 -0.79
N GLU A 352 4.10 -2.23 -0.25
CA GLU A 352 4.75 -3.11 0.74
C GLU A 352 3.81 -3.44 1.91
N HIS A 353 3.15 -2.42 2.46
CA HIS A 353 2.31 -2.55 3.65
C HIS A 353 0.98 -3.26 3.36
N VAL A 354 0.41 -3.03 2.20
CA VAL A 354 -0.81 -3.72 1.76
C VAL A 354 -0.54 -5.20 1.51
N VAL A 355 0.59 -5.54 0.87
CA VAL A 355 1.03 -6.93 0.66
C VAL A 355 1.36 -7.59 2.00
N ALA A 356 2.09 -6.90 2.91
CA ALA A 356 2.40 -7.40 4.24
C ALA A 356 1.14 -7.81 5.00
N TRP A 357 0.10 -7.01 4.93
CA TRP A 357 -1.18 -7.30 5.58
C TRP A 357 -1.81 -8.60 5.08
N GLU A 358 -1.88 -8.80 3.76
CA GLU A 358 -2.49 -10.02 3.21
C GLU A 358 -1.64 -11.27 3.48
N VAL A 359 -0.32 -11.15 3.48
CA VAL A 359 0.59 -12.24 3.87
C VAL A 359 0.42 -12.58 5.35
N ALA A 360 0.37 -11.59 6.25
CA ALA A 360 0.15 -11.81 7.69
C ALA A 360 -1.22 -12.46 7.96
N LYS A 361 -2.25 -12.03 7.24
CA LYS A 361 -3.58 -12.60 7.33
C LYS A 361 -3.59 -14.07 6.90
N ALA A 362 -2.96 -14.40 5.77
CA ALA A 362 -2.85 -15.78 5.29
C ALA A 362 -2.00 -16.65 6.24
N PHE A 363 -0.96 -16.07 6.85
CA PHE A 363 -0.12 -16.74 7.85
C PHE A 363 -0.93 -17.13 9.10
N LEU A 364 -1.68 -16.19 9.66
CA LEU A 364 -2.55 -16.44 10.82
C LEU A 364 -3.74 -17.36 10.50
N GLU A 365 -4.27 -17.32 9.29
CA GLU A 365 -5.30 -18.26 8.83
C GLU A 365 -4.78 -19.71 8.79
N LYS A 366 -3.51 -19.90 8.43
CA LYS A 366 -2.91 -21.21 8.34
C LYS A 366 -2.45 -21.75 9.69
N PHE A 367 -1.74 -20.92 10.47
CA PHE A 367 -1.09 -21.39 11.69
C PHE A 367 -1.94 -21.13 12.94
N GLY A 368 -2.78 -20.10 12.93
CA GLY A 368 -3.68 -19.78 14.04
C GLY A 368 -2.93 -19.47 15.32
N GLY A 369 -3.68 -19.33 16.42
CA GLY A 369 -3.15 -19.10 17.76
C GLY A 369 -3.62 -17.76 18.34
N ASP A 370 -3.88 -17.77 19.65
CA ASP A 370 -4.28 -16.58 20.42
C ASP A 370 -3.07 -15.86 21.01
N SER A 371 -1.89 -16.50 21.02
CA SER A 371 -0.62 -15.92 21.44
C SER A 371 0.50 -16.20 20.43
N ILE A 372 1.56 -15.39 20.46
CA ILE A 372 2.73 -15.56 19.59
C ILE A 372 3.36 -16.92 19.77
N GLU A 373 3.47 -17.39 21.01
CA GLU A 373 4.06 -18.69 21.34
C GLU A 373 3.27 -19.86 20.75
N GLU A 374 1.95 -19.71 20.68
CA GLU A 374 1.09 -20.71 20.04
C GLU A 374 1.26 -20.71 18.53
N VAL A 375 1.30 -19.54 17.90
CA VAL A 375 1.58 -19.39 16.45
C VAL A 375 2.95 -19.98 16.09
N GLU A 376 3.99 -19.69 16.90
CA GLU A 376 5.32 -20.26 16.71
C GLU A 376 5.34 -21.78 16.76
N ARG A 377 4.67 -22.37 17.76
CA ARG A 377 4.58 -23.82 17.89
C ARG A 377 3.92 -24.45 16.67
N ASN A 378 2.83 -23.88 16.20
CA ASN A 378 2.10 -24.36 15.04
C ASN A 378 2.93 -24.23 13.76
N TYR A 379 3.64 -23.09 13.59
CA TYR A 379 4.54 -22.87 12.47
C TYR A 379 5.72 -23.83 12.45
N LYS A 380 6.41 -24.01 13.58
CA LYS A 380 7.52 -24.97 13.72
C LYS A 380 7.09 -26.41 13.43
N GLY A 381 5.90 -26.81 13.90
CA GLY A 381 5.33 -28.12 13.60
C GLY A 381 5.07 -28.32 12.10
N TYR A 382 4.63 -27.28 11.41
CA TYR A 382 4.43 -27.34 9.97
C TYR A 382 5.75 -27.39 9.19
N LEU A 383 6.79 -26.65 9.61
CA LEU A 383 8.11 -26.73 8.99
C LEU A 383 8.68 -28.15 9.10
N ALA A 384 8.58 -28.79 10.27
CA ALA A 384 8.99 -30.16 10.45
C ALA A 384 8.20 -31.15 9.55
N GLN A 385 6.91 -30.89 9.32
CA GLN A 385 6.12 -31.68 8.35
C GLN A 385 6.64 -31.52 6.92
N LEU A 386 7.05 -30.30 6.51
CA LEU A 386 7.58 -30.06 5.17
C LEU A 386 8.95 -30.74 4.97
N GLU A 387 9.79 -30.76 6.00
CA GLU A 387 11.08 -31.45 5.98
C GLU A 387 10.93 -32.97 5.87
N ALA A 388 9.83 -33.51 6.39
CA ALA A 388 9.54 -34.95 6.37
C ALA A 388 8.82 -35.43 5.10
N TYR A 389 8.33 -34.50 4.28
CA TYR A 389 7.60 -34.82 3.05
C TYR A 389 8.54 -35.21 1.92
#